data_4a724d169933ea6014c5b5ebdfd64116
#
_entry.id   4a724d169933ea6014c5b5ebdfd64116
#
_cell.length_a   1.000
_cell.length_b   1.000
_cell.length_c   1.000
_cell.angle_alpha   90.00
_cell.angle_beta   90.00
_cell.angle_gamma   90.00
#
_symmetry.space_group_name_H-M   'P 1'
#
loop_
_entity.id
_entity.type
_entity.pdbx_description
1 polymer ?
#
loop_
_entity_poly.entity_id
_entity_poly.type
_entity_poly.pdbx_seq_one_letter_code
_entity_poly.pdbx_strand_id
1 'polypeptide(L)'
;LGGSILDVLLEWLSPRLGRGGDVKFDGQYNTFYFLEYNSQLSIAYLKNEIDHERYKGTSFHNIFFDELTDFAEDQYRFLNRSLRRSIHGPAATIPLRIRAATNPGGLGHVWVKKRFRIAKCTDCCGSDGLWRGHDPKKPFIQATLKDNPHIDQSSYTLALNEMGEIDRKRMKEGDWDVSTGARFKAEYFINRWRIQGAYFVCDAIER
;
A
#
# COMPACT_ATOMS: atom_id res chain seq x y z
N LEU A 1 9.19 18.32 -7.95
CA LEU A 1 9.04 17.81 -6.58
C LEU A 1 9.26 16.30 -6.60
N GLY A 2 10.51 15.86 -6.53
CA GLY A 2 10.91 14.46 -6.49
C GLY A 2 11.78 14.23 -5.27
N GLY A 3 11.22 14.43 -4.08
CA GLY A 3 11.90 14.17 -2.83
C GLY A 3 11.35 12.94 -2.13
N SER A 4 12.12 12.41 -1.21
CA SER A 4 11.62 11.37 -0.29
C SER A 4 10.46 11.92 0.57
N ILE A 5 9.70 11.03 1.21
CA ILE A 5 8.66 11.44 2.20
C ILE A 5 9.26 12.39 3.25
N LEU A 6 10.50 12.14 3.65
CA LEU A 6 11.21 12.99 4.61
C LEU A 6 11.39 14.41 4.08
N ASP A 7 11.81 14.57 2.80
CA ASP A 7 12.02 15.88 2.20
C ASP A 7 10.71 16.69 2.11
N VAL A 8 9.62 16.02 1.73
CA VAL A 8 8.29 16.62 1.69
C VAL A 8 7.84 17.08 3.08
N LEU A 9 8.06 16.26 4.11
CA LEU A 9 7.71 16.63 5.48
C LEU A 9 8.57 17.76 6.02
N LEU A 10 9.85 17.79 5.70
CA LEU A 10 10.74 18.90 6.06
C LEU A 10 10.29 20.21 5.41
N GLU A 11 9.90 20.17 4.14
CA GLU A 11 9.37 21.33 3.44
C GLU A 11 8.06 21.80 4.07
N TRP A 12 7.08 20.92 4.27
CA TRP A 12 5.78 21.29 4.82
C TRP A 12 5.84 21.78 6.26
N LEU A 13 6.74 21.23 7.07
CA LEU A 13 6.90 21.59 8.47
C LEU A 13 7.91 22.74 8.66
N SER A 14 8.60 23.17 7.61
CA SER A 14 9.63 24.21 7.71
C SER A 14 9.17 25.48 8.46
N PRO A 15 7.93 25.98 8.31
CA PRO A 15 7.48 27.16 9.07
C PRO A 15 7.34 26.91 10.59
N ARG A 16 7.24 25.65 11.00
CA ARG A 16 7.08 25.23 12.40
C ARG A 16 8.38 24.74 13.02
N LEU A 17 9.45 24.59 12.22
CA LEU A 17 10.78 24.18 12.66
C LEU A 17 11.62 25.40 13.08
N GLY A 18 12.57 25.21 14.01
CA GLY A 18 13.52 26.24 14.41
C GLY A 18 13.18 26.94 15.71
N ARG A 19 13.81 28.14 15.94
CA ARG A 19 13.63 28.92 17.18
C ARG A 19 12.21 29.45 17.28
N GLY A 20 11.51 29.05 18.37
CA GLY A 20 10.12 29.46 18.62
C GLY A 20 9.07 28.60 17.89
N GLY A 21 9.48 27.66 17.05
CA GLY A 21 8.57 26.69 16.44
C GLY A 21 8.11 25.62 17.43
N ASP A 22 6.96 25.04 17.17
CA ASP A 22 6.35 24.01 17.97
C ASP A 22 6.69 22.57 17.50
N VAL A 23 7.51 22.46 16.45
CA VAL A 23 8.04 21.20 15.94
C VAL A 23 9.56 21.17 16.06
N LYS A 24 10.10 20.07 16.60
CA LYS A 24 11.53 19.76 16.58
C LYS A 24 11.79 18.57 15.68
N PHE A 25 12.87 18.63 14.93
CA PHE A 25 13.32 17.52 14.08
C PHE A 25 14.65 16.97 14.57
N ASP A 26 14.70 15.67 14.77
CA ASP A 26 15.92 14.92 15.08
C ASP A 26 16.35 14.16 13.83
N GLY A 27 17.42 14.65 13.19
CA GLY A 27 17.96 14.05 11.95
C GLY A 27 18.67 12.72 12.17
N GLN A 28 19.09 12.39 13.40
CA GLN A 28 19.72 11.11 13.71
C GLN A 28 18.69 9.97 13.66
N TYR A 29 17.47 10.25 14.13
CA TYR A 29 16.39 9.27 14.20
C TYR A 29 15.27 9.53 13.19
N ASN A 30 15.43 10.53 12.30
CA ASN A 30 14.39 10.96 11.35
C ASN A 30 13.03 11.15 12.02
N THR A 31 13.02 11.84 13.15
CA THR A 31 11.83 11.96 14.01
C THR A 31 11.45 13.41 14.22
N PHE A 32 10.19 13.72 13.96
CA PHE A 32 9.55 14.99 14.26
C PHE A 32 8.84 14.89 15.60
N TYR A 33 9.10 15.84 16.51
CA TYR A 33 8.42 15.98 17.79
C TYR A 33 7.49 17.19 17.74
N PHE A 34 6.22 16.97 17.90
CA PHE A 34 5.18 17.99 17.97
C PHE A 34 4.95 18.34 19.44
N LEU A 35 5.51 19.47 19.87
CA LEU A 35 5.61 19.83 21.30
C LEU A 35 4.22 20.13 21.91
N GLU A 36 3.37 20.82 21.16
CA GLU A 36 2.02 21.16 21.58
C GLU A 36 1.17 19.91 21.88
N TYR A 37 1.33 18.86 21.06
CA TYR A 37 0.52 17.64 21.15
C TYR A 37 1.23 16.50 21.91
N ASN A 38 2.44 16.73 22.39
CA ASN A 38 3.29 15.68 22.98
C ASN A 38 3.28 14.40 22.14
N SER A 39 3.47 14.55 20.84
CA SER A 39 3.42 13.47 19.88
C SER A 39 4.66 13.46 18.98
N GLN A 40 4.93 12.31 18.37
CA GLN A 40 6.08 12.15 17.49
C GLN A 40 5.68 11.40 16.22
N LEU A 41 6.37 11.73 15.12
CA LEU A 41 6.31 11.03 13.85
C LEU A 41 7.73 10.63 13.44
N SER A 42 7.99 9.33 13.36
CA SER A 42 9.28 8.80 12.94
C SER A 42 9.17 8.24 11.53
N ILE A 43 10.14 8.58 10.68
CA ILE A 43 10.27 8.04 9.33
C ILE A 43 11.27 6.89 9.36
N ALA A 44 10.85 5.75 8.85
CA ALA A 44 11.64 4.54 8.89
C ALA A 44 11.57 3.80 7.55
N TYR A 45 12.51 2.91 7.33
CA TYR A 45 12.52 2.00 6.19
C TYR A 45 12.90 0.59 6.64
N LEU A 46 12.41 -0.40 5.90
CA LEU A 46 12.72 -1.82 6.10
C LEU A 46 13.34 -2.35 4.80
N LYS A 47 14.67 -2.43 4.75
CA LYS A 47 15.39 -2.94 3.57
C LYS A 47 15.43 -4.46 3.52
N ASN A 48 15.61 -5.07 4.69
CA ASN A 48 15.79 -6.50 4.83
C ASN A 48 14.60 -7.13 5.53
N GLU A 49 14.40 -8.42 5.32
CA GLU A 49 13.30 -9.17 5.94
C GLU A 49 13.29 -9.07 7.47
N ILE A 50 14.45 -8.98 8.11
CA ILE A 50 14.58 -8.92 9.57
C ILE A 50 14.58 -7.49 10.15
N ASP A 51 14.58 -6.46 9.33
CA ASP A 51 14.67 -5.07 9.80
C ASP A 51 13.52 -4.65 10.73
N HIS A 52 12.37 -5.29 10.60
CA HIS A 52 11.24 -5.09 11.48
C HIS A 52 11.52 -5.48 12.93
N GLU A 53 12.51 -6.34 13.20
CA GLU A 53 12.87 -6.75 14.56
C GLU A 53 13.42 -5.60 15.42
N ARG A 54 13.95 -4.55 14.78
CA ARG A 54 14.37 -3.32 15.49
C ARG A 54 13.24 -2.65 16.27
N TYR A 55 12.00 -2.93 15.90
CA TYR A 55 10.80 -2.40 16.55
C TYR A 55 10.23 -3.33 17.62
N LYS A 56 10.96 -4.38 18.03
CA LYS A 56 10.58 -5.21 19.18
C LYS A 56 10.43 -4.34 20.43
N GLY A 57 9.31 -4.48 21.12
CA GLY A 57 9.01 -3.71 22.32
C GLY A 57 8.44 -2.31 22.08
N THR A 58 8.52 -1.76 20.87
CA THR A 58 7.92 -0.47 20.54
C THR A 58 6.40 -0.57 20.43
N SER A 59 5.71 0.50 20.79
CA SER A 59 4.25 0.64 20.66
C SER A 59 3.93 1.83 19.79
N PHE A 60 3.07 1.62 18.81
CA PHE A 60 2.60 2.67 17.90
C PHE A 60 1.10 2.86 18.04
N HIS A 61 0.62 4.09 17.90
CA HIS A 61 -0.82 4.38 17.78
C HIS A 61 -1.25 4.35 16.31
N ASN A 62 -0.41 4.84 15.42
CA ASN A 62 -0.64 4.86 14.00
C ASN A 62 0.60 4.36 13.25
N ILE A 63 0.39 3.62 12.19
CA ILE A 63 1.43 3.17 11.28
C ILE A 63 0.98 3.50 9.86
N PHE A 64 1.88 4.09 9.09
CA PHE A 64 1.64 4.44 7.69
C PHE A 64 2.67 3.70 6.83
N PHE A 65 2.19 2.96 5.85
CA PHE A 65 3.04 2.32 4.84
C PHE A 65 2.92 3.11 3.54
N ASP A 66 4.06 3.46 2.98
CA ASP A 66 4.14 3.88 1.59
C ASP A 66 4.60 2.68 0.77
N GLU A 67 4.05 2.51 -0.41
CA GLU A 67 4.29 1.36 -1.29
C GLU A 67 4.15 0.00 -0.56
N LEU A 68 2.99 -0.26 0.04
CA LEU A 68 2.76 -1.46 0.85
C LEU A 68 3.11 -2.76 0.14
N THR A 69 3.01 -2.82 -1.18
CA THR A 69 3.35 -4.00 -1.97
C THR A 69 4.85 -4.29 -2.05
N ASP A 70 5.71 -3.38 -1.60
CA ASP A 70 7.15 -3.62 -1.50
C ASP A 70 7.53 -4.37 -0.22
N PHE A 71 6.61 -4.48 0.74
CA PHE A 71 6.85 -5.18 2.00
C PHE A 71 6.41 -6.65 1.96
N ALA A 72 7.17 -7.48 2.69
CA ALA A 72 6.76 -8.84 2.97
C ALA A 72 5.58 -8.86 3.98
N GLU A 73 4.70 -9.87 3.87
CA GLU A 73 3.54 -9.98 4.77
C GLU A 73 3.96 -10.08 6.24
N ASP A 74 5.08 -10.74 6.54
CA ASP A 74 5.57 -10.90 7.91
C ASP A 74 6.04 -9.57 8.52
N GLN A 75 6.64 -8.68 7.75
CA GLN A 75 6.98 -7.33 8.19
C GLN A 75 5.72 -6.54 8.57
N TYR A 76 4.71 -6.58 7.71
CA TYR A 76 3.43 -5.94 8.00
C TYR A 76 2.76 -6.54 9.23
N ARG A 77 2.71 -7.87 9.36
CA ARG A 77 2.11 -8.56 10.50
C ARG A 77 2.84 -8.28 11.81
N PHE A 78 4.17 -8.19 11.75
CA PHE A 78 4.98 -7.84 12.92
C PHE A 78 4.66 -6.44 13.42
N LEU A 79 4.65 -5.44 12.53
CA LEU A 79 4.34 -4.06 12.90
C LEU A 79 2.88 -3.90 13.36
N ASN A 80 1.95 -4.65 12.78
CA ASN A 80 0.57 -4.67 13.25
C ASN A 80 0.45 -5.10 14.73
N ARG A 81 1.26 -6.05 15.19
CA ARG A 81 1.30 -6.45 16.62
C ARG A 81 1.84 -5.34 17.53
N SER A 82 2.59 -4.40 16.99
CA SER A 82 3.12 -3.24 17.72
C SER A 82 2.10 -2.10 17.84
N LEU A 83 0.94 -2.23 17.21
CA LEU A 83 -0.16 -1.28 17.29
C LEU A 83 -0.88 -1.41 18.63
N ARG A 84 -0.47 -0.62 19.60
CA ARG A 84 -0.91 -0.71 20.99
C ARG A 84 -1.04 0.67 21.63
N ARG A 85 -1.90 0.79 22.62
CA ARG A 85 -2.03 1.99 23.47
C ARG A 85 -2.19 1.62 24.93
N SER A 86 -1.86 2.54 25.83
CA SER A 86 -2.24 2.44 27.23
C SER A 86 -3.76 2.57 27.37
N ILE A 87 -4.33 1.91 28.35
CA ILE A 87 -5.74 2.08 28.75
C ILE A 87 -5.94 3.32 29.65
N HIS A 88 -4.85 3.93 30.11
CA HIS A 88 -4.85 5.11 30.96
C HIS A 88 -4.09 6.27 30.31
N GLY A 89 -4.47 7.49 30.69
CA GLY A 89 -3.80 8.71 30.26
C GLY A 89 -4.33 9.26 28.91
N PRO A 90 -3.72 10.34 28.41
CA PRO A 90 -4.20 11.06 27.22
C PRO A 90 -4.28 10.21 25.95
N ALA A 91 -3.41 9.21 25.82
CA ALA A 91 -3.37 8.33 24.65
C ALA A 91 -4.47 7.23 24.66
N ALA A 92 -5.22 7.07 25.75
CA ALA A 92 -6.21 5.99 25.88
C ALA A 92 -7.35 6.07 24.85
N THR A 93 -7.65 7.25 24.35
CA THR A 93 -8.72 7.50 23.37
C THR A 93 -8.22 7.53 21.92
N ILE A 94 -6.90 7.52 21.69
CA ILE A 94 -6.35 7.58 20.33
C ILE A 94 -6.73 6.30 19.57
N PRO A 95 -7.39 6.40 18.42
CA PRO A 95 -7.72 5.21 17.63
C PRO A 95 -6.44 4.60 17.03
N LEU A 96 -6.30 3.29 17.23
CA LEU A 96 -5.20 2.52 16.64
C LEU A 96 -5.49 2.26 15.16
N ARG A 97 -4.59 2.67 14.26
CA ARG A 97 -4.81 2.58 12.82
C ARG A 97 -3.56 2.21 12.05
N ILE A 98 -3.74 1.40 11.02
CA ILE A 98 -2.77 1.24 9.94
C ILE A 98 -3.39 1.81 8.67
N ARG A 99 -2.62 2.61 7.96
CA ARG A 99 -2.97 3.12 6.64
C ARG A 99 -1.83 2.82 5.69
N ALA A 100 -2.17 2.63 4.43
CA ALA A 100 -1.16 2.37 3.41
C ALA A 100 -1.56 2.99 2.09
N ALA A 101 -0.56 3.44 1.35
CA ALA A 101 -0.66 3.74 -0.07
C ALA A 101 0.12 2.66 -0.83
N THR A 102 -0.35 2.27 -2.00
CA THR A 102 0.35 1.32 -2.84
C THR A 102 -0.26 1.20 -4.22
N ASN A 103 0.56 0.80 -5.17
CA ASN A 103 0.14 0.36 -6.49
C ASN A 103 0.12 -1.17 -6.57
N PRO A 104 -0.65 -1.78 -7.50
CA PRO A 104 -0.55 -3.20 -7.79
C PRO A 104 0.85 -3.54 -8.31
N GLY A 105 1.42 -4.64 -7.86
CA GLY A 105 2.77 -5.08 -8.25
C GLY A 105 3.65 -5.39 -7.05
N GLY A 106 4.96 -5.53 -7.27
CA GLY A 106 5.91 -5.78 -6.19
C GLY A 106 5.78 -7.15 -5.51
N LEU A 107 6.64 -7.37 -4.53
CA LEU A 107 6.72 -8.61 -3.75
C LEU A 107 5.41 -8.93 -3.01
N GLY A 108 4.78 -7.90 -2.50
CA GLY A 108 3.59 -8.00 -1.64
C GLY A 108 2.26 -8.07 -2.39
N HIS A 109 2.24 -7.97 -3.72
CA HIS A 109 1.01 -7.90 -4.51
C HIS A 109 -0.04 -8.94 -4.09
N VAL A 110 0.36 -10.19 -4.00
CA VAL A 110 -0.57 -11.31 -3.74
C VAL A 110 -1.15 -11.23 -2.32
N TRP A 111 -0.31 -11.00 -1.32
CA TRP A 111 -0.79 -10.95 0.05
C TRP A 111 -1.64 -9.70 0.33
N VAL A 112 -1.29 -8.54 -0.25
CA VAL A 112 -2.08 -7.31 -0.14
C VAL A 112 -3.46 -7.53 -0.74
N LYS A 113 -3.53 -8.01 -1.99
CA LYS A 113 -4.78 -8.32 -2.67
C LYS A 113 -5.67 -9.24 -1.84
N LYS A 114 -5.09 -10.34 -1.32
CA LYS A 114 -5.80 -11.31 -0.48
C LYS A 114 -6.26 -10.69 0.85
N ARG A 115 -5.40 -9.94 1.54
CA ARG A 115 -5.67 -9.37 2.85
C ARG A 115 -6.80 -8.35 2.82
N PHE A 116 -6.84 -7.50 1.82
CA PHE A 116 -7.84 -6.46 1.65
C PHE A 116 -9.03 -6.93 0.80
N ARG A 117 -9.02 -8.18 0.36
CA ARG A 117 -10.04 -8.77 -0.52
C ARG A 117 -10.32 -7.89 -1.74
N ILE A 118 -9.26 -7.43 -2.39
CA ILE A 118 -9.36 -6.53 -3.53
C ILE A 118 -9.83 -7.30 -4.75
N ALA A 119 -11.00 -6.95 -5.29
CA ALA A 119 -11.58 -7.55 -6.48
C ALA A 119 -12.41 -6.53 -7.26
N LYS A 120 -12.60 -6.75 -8.55
CA LYS A 120 -13.62 -6.07 -9.32
C LYS A 120 -14.98 -6.63 -8.87
N CYS A 121 -15.89 -5.72 -8.52
CA CYS A 121 -17.24 -6.12 -8.13
C CYS A 121 -18.18 -5.99 -9.32
N THR A 122 -18.87 -7.06 -9.65
CA THR A 122 -19.94 -7.07 -10.65
C THR A 122 -21.33 -7.01 -10.02
N ASP A 123 -21.48 -7.55 -8.80
CA ASP A 123 -22.80 -7.87 -8.25
C ASP A 123 -23.16 -7.09 -6.97
N CYS A 124 -22.20 -6.68 -6.17
CA CYS A 124 -22.46 -6.12 -4.83
C CYS A 124 -22.36 -4.59 -4.72
N CYS A 125 -21.66 -3.91 -5.64
CA CYS A 125 -21.31 -2.48 -5.50
C CYS A 125 -21.52 -1.67 -6.78
N GLY A 126 -22.09 -2.27 -7.81
CA GLY A 126 -22.26 -1.67 -9.13
C GLY A 126 -21.23 -2.15 -10.16
N SER A 127 -21.65 -2.14 -11.41
CA SER A 127 -20.86 -2.63 -12.56
C SER A 127 -19.93 -1.57 -13.16
N ASP A 128 -19.37 -0.67 -12.34
CA ASP A 128 -18.50 0.41 -12.81
C ASP A 128 -17.07 -0.02 -13.12
N GLY A 129 -16.74 -1.29 -12.89
CA GLY A 129 -15.41 -1.86 -13.16
C GLY A 129 -14.32 -1.44 -12.19
N LEU A 130 -14.66 -0.70 -11.12
CA LEU A 130 -13.69 -0.26 -10.12
C LEU A 130 -13.28 -1.40 -9.18
N TRP A 131 -12.03 -1.35 -8.75
CA TRP A 131 -11.50 -2.25 -7.73
C TRP A 131 -11.99 -1.84 -6.34
N ARG A 132 -12.43 -2.79 -5.55
CA ARG A 132 -12.91 -2.55 -4.18
C ARG A 132 -12.38 -3.56 -3.20
N GLY A 133 -12.27 -3.15 -1.93
CA GLY A 133 -12.00 -4.04 -0.81
C GLY A 133 -13.33 -4.58 -0.24
N HIS A 134 -13.42 -5.88 -0.15
CA HIS A 134 -14.62 -6.57 0.37
C HIS A 134 -14.51 -6.98 1.85
N ASP A 135 -13.63 -6.32 2.61
CA ASP A 135 -13.53 -6.47 4.07
C ASP A 135 -13.86 -5.11 4.72
N PRO A 136 -15.01 -4.98 5.41
CA PRO A 136 -15.42 -3.71 6.01
C PRO A 136 -14.46 -3.21 7.11
N LYS A 137 -13.65 -4.12 7.68
CA LYS A 137 -12.63 -3.76 8.68
C LYS A 137 -11.31 -3.34 8.05
N LYS A 138 -11.15 -3.55 6.76
CA LYS A 138 -9.94 -3.23 5.97
C LYS A 138 -10.36 -2.59 4.65
N PRO A 139 -10.90 -1.38 4.70
CA PRO A 139 -11.36 -0.70 3.50
C PRO A 139 -10.20 -0.50 2.52
N PHE A 140 -10.48 -0.67 1.24
CA PHE A 140 -9.62 -0.32 0.13
C PHE A 140 -10.33 0.71 -0.73
N ILE A 141 -9.65 1.78 -1.05
CA ILE A 141 -10.15 2.86 -1.89
C ILE A 141 -9.23 2.92 -3.10
N GLN A 142 -9.77 2.66 -4.29
CA GLN A 142 -9.03 2.86 -5.52
C GLN A 142 -8.88 4.34 -5.79
N ALA A 143 -7.65 4.76 -6.11
CA ALA A 143 -7.35 6.08 -6.67
C ALA A 143 -6.65 5.86 -8.02
N THR A 144 -7.08 6.60 -9.02
CA THR A 144 -6.51 6.56 -10.36
C THR A 144 -5.84 7.89 -10.70
N LEU A 145 -5.08 7.92 -11.77
CA LEU A 145 -4.47 9.16 -12.26
C LEU A 145 -5.51 10.29 -12.42
N LYS A 146 -6.74 9.96 -12.82
CA LYS A 146 -7.82 10.94 -13.03
C LYS A 146 -8.29 11.60 -11.74
N ASP A 147 -8.11 10.93 -10.61
CA ASP A 147 -8.53 11.41 -9.29
C ASP A 147 -7.54 12.41 -8.69
N ASN A 148 -6.35 12.55 -9.27
CA ASN A 148 -5.33 13.48 -8.79
C ASN A 148 -5.32 14.79 -9.60
N PRO A 149 -5.88 15.90 -9.08
CA PRO A 149 -5.92 17.17 -9.78
C PRO A 149 -4.58 17.92 -9.80
N HIS A 150 -3.58 17.45 -9.04
CA HIS A 150 -2.30 18.14 -8.85
C HIS A 150 -1.20 17.63 -9.79
N ILE A 151 -1.47 16.60 -10.57
CA ILE A 151 -0.53 16.03 -11.54
C ILE A 151 -0.87 16.54 -12.93
N ASP A 152 0.15 16.97 -13.69
CA ASP A 152 0.02 17.13 -15.14
C ASP A 152 -0.20 15.75 -15.77
N GLN A 153 -1.47 15.44 -16.05
CA GLN A 153 -1.89 14.15 -16.56
C GLN A 153 -1.29 13.84 -17.94
N SER A 154 -1.02 14.86 -18.74
CA SER A 154 -0.45 14.72 -20.08
C SER A 154 1.00 14.24 -20.02
N SER A 155 1.84 14.96 -19.28
CA SER A 155 3.24 14.59 -19.08
C SER A 155 3.40 13.25 -18.39
N TYR A 156 2.57 12.97 -17.37
CA TYR A 156 2.60 11.71 -16.66
C TYR A 156 2.17 10.53 -17.55
N THR A 157 1.16 10.72 -18.40
CA THR A 157 0.72 9.71 -19.35
C THR A 157 1.82 9.36 -20.39
N LEU A 158 2.57 10.37 -20.83
CA LEU A 158 3.72 10.13 -21.71
C LEU A 158 4.78 9.27 -21.02
N ALA A 159 5.12 9.57 -19.78
CA ALA A 159 6.06 8.76 -19.00
C ALA A 159 5.56 7.31 -18.81
N LEU A 160 4.26 7.12 -18.55
CA LEU A 160 3.68 5.78 -18.44
C LEU A 160 3.70 5.00 -19.74
N ASN A 161 3.65 5.66 -20.90
CA ASN A 161 3.69 4.99 -22.20
C ASN A 161 5.06 4.37 -22.53
N GLU A 162 6.13 4.88 -21.90
CA GLU A 162 7.48 4.29 -21.98
C GLU A 162 7.61 2.99 -21.16
N MET A 163 6.66 2.71 -20.26
CA MET A 163 6.65 1.50 -19.46
C MET A 163 6.13 0.31 -20.25
N GLY A 164 6.51 -0.90 -19.83
CA GLY A 164 5.92 -2.13 -20.32
C GLY A 164 4.39 -2.17 -20.10
N GLU A 165 3.66 -2.86 -20.97
CA GLU A 165 2.19 -2.91 -20.96
C GLU A 165 1.62 -3.29 -19.58
N ILE A 166 2.26 -4.23 -18.90
CA ILE A 166 1.84 -4.73 -17.59
C ILE A 166 1.95 -3.63 -16.52
N ASP A 167 3.10 -2.98 -16.46
CA ASP A 167 3.35 -1.94 -15.44
C ASP A 167 2.50 -0.69 -15.73
N ARG A 168 2.30 -0.38 -17.01
CA ARG A 168 1.38 0.69 -17.40
C ARG A 168 -0.05 0.42 -16.94
N LYS A 169 -0.59 -0.80 -17.12
CA LYS A 169 -1.93 -1.18 -16.62
C LYS A 169 -2.02 -1.06 -15.10
N ARG A 170 -0.99 -1.50 -14.39
CA ARG A 170 -0.91 -1.38 -12.93
C ARG A 170 -0.94 0.06 -12.48
N MET A 171 -0.09 0.90 -13.05
CA MET A 171 0.07 2.30 -12.64
C MET A 171 -1.08 3.19 -13.09
N LYS A 172 -1.60 3.00 -14.31
CA LYS A 172 -2.64 3.85 -14.88
C LYS A 172 -4.05 3.44 -14.44
N GLU A 173 -4.30 2.12 -14.39
CA GLU A 173 -5.63 1.56 -14.17
C GLU A 173 -5.80 0.97 -12.76
N GLY A 174 -4.69 0.84 -12.01
CA GLY A 174 -4.70 0.17 -10.72
C GLY A 174 -5.14 -1.29 -10.84
N ASP A 175 -4.71 -1.99 -11.91
CA ASP A 175 -5.16 -3.35 -12.20
C ASP A 175 -4.46 -4.37 -11.29
N TRP A 176 -5.24 -5.00 -10.43
CA TRP A 176 -4.78 -6.03 -9.48
C TRP A 176 -4.80 -7.46 -10.04
N ASP A 177 -5.24 -7.68 -11.28
CA ASP A 177 -5.23 -9.00 -11.93
C ASP A 177 -4.02 -9.20 -12.84
N VAL A 178 -3.36 -8.12 -13.25
CA VAL A 178 -2.18 -8.21 -14.11
C VAL A 178 -0.98 -8.68 -13.31
N SER A 179 -0.49 -9.89 -13.60
CA SER A 179 0.73 -10.45 -12.97
C SER A 179 1.90 -10.44 -13.93
N THR A 180 3.09 -10.01 -13.46
CA THR A 180 4.35 -10.19 -14.14
C THR A 180 4.83 -11.63 -13.99
N GLY A 181 5.22 -12.25 -15.09
CA GLY A 181 5.84 -13.57 -15.04
C GLY A 181 4.88 -14.76 -14.96
N ALA A 182 3.58 -14.55 -15.10
CA ALA A 182 2.69 -15.67 -15.34
C ALA A 182 3.05 -16.32 -16.66
N ARG A 183 3.74 -17.46 -16.59
CA ARG A 183 4.09 -18.29 -17.74
C ARG A 183 2.83 -18.75 -18.50
N PHE A 184 1.70 -18.75 -17.76
CA PHE A 184 0.38 -19.09 -18.26
C PHE A 184 -0.59 -17.95 -17.93
N LYS A 185 -1.21 -17.38 -18.94
CA LYS A 185 -2.28 -16.39 -18.78
C LYS A 185 -3.59 -17.12 -18.47
N ALA A 186 -4.43 -16.52 -17.61
CA ALA A 186 -5.73 -17.10 -17.28
C ALA A 186 -6.58 -17.39 -18.54
N GLU A 187 -6.47 -16.56 -19.56
CA GLU A 187 -7.14 -16.72 -20.87
C GLU A 187 -6.81 -18.02 -21.59
N TYR A 188 -5.63 -18.62 -21.30
CA TYR A 188 -5.26 -19.91 -21.88
C TYR A 188 -6.08 -21.08 -21.31
N PHE A 189 -6.73 -20.86 -20.18
CA PHE A 189 -7.49 -21.88 -19.47
C PHE A 189 -9.00 -21.66 -19.56
N ILE A 190 -9.46 -20.51 -20.04
CA ILE A 190 -10.89 -20.24 -20.22
C ILE A 190 -11.47 -21.23 -21.22
N ASN A 191 -12.52 -21.96 -20.78
CA ASN A 191 -13.21 -22.98 -21.58
C ASN A 191 -12.37 -24.21 -21.98
N ARG A 192 -11.18 -24.39 -21.37
CA ARG A 192 -10.30 -25.55 -21.66
C ARG A 192 -10.42 -26.65 -20.61
N TRP A 193 -11.27 -26.43 -19.59
CA TRP A 193 -11.47 -27.39 -18.53
C TRP A 193 -12.86 -27.99 -18.60
N ARG A 194 -12.94 -29.29 -18.47
CA ARG A 194 -14.20 -30.03 -18.32
C ARG A 194 -14.09 -31.03 -17.18
N ILE A 195 -15.23 -31.34 -16.58
CA ILE A 195 -15.33 -32.40 -15.58
C ILE A 195 -15.67 -33.69 -16.31
N GLN A 196 -14.81 -34.68 -16.14
CA GLN A 196 -15.07 -36.02 -16.67
C GLN A 196 -14.96 -37.03 -15.50
N GLY A 197 -16.11 -37.47 -15.00
CA GLY A 197 -16.18 -38.26 -13.77
C GLY A 197 -15.71 -37.47 -12.56
N ALA A 198 -14.72 -38.02 -11.82
CA ALA A 198 -14.12 -37.38 -10.64
C ALA A 198 -12.86 -36.53 -10.99
N TYR A 199 -12.57 -36.31 -12.27
CA TYR A 199 -11.33 -35.65 -12.70
C TYR A 199 -11.62 -34.35 -13.44
N PHE A 200 -10.72 -33.36 -13.23
CA PHE A 200 -10.61 -32.20 -14.10
C PHE A 200 -9.71 -32.54 -15.29
N VAL A 201 -10.25 -32.39 -16.49
CA VAL A 201 -9.51 -32.65 -17.74
C VAL A 201 -9.30 -31.33 -18.43
N CYS A 202 -8.04 -31.04 -18.80
CA CYS A 202 -7.68 -29.90 -19.62
C CYS A 202 -7.43 -30.37 -21.04
N ASP A 203 -8.08 -29.74 -22.02
CA ASP A 203 -7.79 -30.03 -23.41
C ASP A 203 -6.36 -29.55 -23.75
N ALA A 204 -5.66 -30.34 -24.58
CA ALA A 204 -4.29 -30.01 -24.96
C ALA A 204 -4.23 -28.62 -25.61
N ILE A 205 -3.26 -27.82 -25.19
CA ILE A 205 -2.96 -26.54 -25.84
C ILE A 205 -2.22 -26.88 -27.12
N GLU A 206 -2.85 -26.65 -28.25
CA GLU A 206 -2.17 -26.69 -29.55
C GLU A 206 -1.08 -25.60 -29.53
N ARG A 207 0.14 -25.98 -29.89
CA ARG A 207 1.32 -25.11 -29.95
C ARG A 207 1.31 -24.21 -31.16
#